data_3bc2eb87dadc70ae88052200394a1ec3
#
_entry.id   3bc2eb87dadc70ae88052200394a1ec3
#
_cell.length_a   1.000
_cell.length_b   1.000
_cell.length_c   1.000
_cell.angle_alpha   90.00
_cell.angle_beta   90.00
_cell.angle_gamma   90.00
#
_symmetry.space_group_name_H-M   'P 1'
#
loop_
_entity.id
_entity.type
_entity.pdbx_description
1 polymer ?
#
loop_
_entity_poly.entity_id
_entity_poly.type
_entity_poly.pdbx_seq_one_letter_code
_entity_poly.pdbx_strand_id
1 'polypeptide(L)'
;FLFWVGSGCPVTSLNVIMSEYNAMYGWDIAVLNGFGTMANILSIIAAAVFGWWCKKRGPKSLILAGCIMGAVSMFMWGRVTSIGTYALWYTICVIASSAYCQIGLASLIANWFPTRKGSVMGFVTVGACMVGLTYIKSQTFMIEHFSFAASFDLYAIAFVILAVVCAFLVKSDPEQCGAYPDNDRTLTKEKLEAMHAEGMKYRQTSPWTVGKLLRTKETWFIGIGGGVLVMFTVGIMSNFI
;
A
#
# COMPACT_ATOMS: atom_id res chain seq x y z
N PHE A 1 3.96 4.00 9.48
CA PHE A 1 4.21 5.02 8.46
C PHE A 1 3.75 4.58 7.07
N LEU A 2 4.15 3.40 6.57
CA LEU A 2 3.73 2.92 5.24
C LEU A 2 2.21 2.88 5.07
N PHE A 3 1.47 2.43 6.08
CA PHE A 3 0.01 2.45 6.08
C PHE A 3 -0.57 3.87 6.15
N TRP A 4 0.05 4.75 6.92
CA TRP A 4 -0.37 6.14 7.03
C TRP A 4 -0.25 6.86 5.69
N VAL A 5 0.88 6.77 5.03
CA VAL A 5 1.09 7.38 3.71
C VAL A 5 0.23 6.68 2.65
N GLY A 6 0.15 5.34 2.68
CA GLY A 6 -0.57 4.56 1.69
C GLY A 6 -2.09 4.73 1.70
N SER A 7 -2.67 4.97 2.87
CA SER A 7 -4.10 5.24 3.01
C SER A 7 -4.42 6.73 2.84
N GLY A 8 -3.50 7.60 3.23
CA GLY A 8 -3.70 9.05 3.19
C GLY A 8 -3.81 9.58 1.79
N CYS A 9 -2.81 9.30 0.98
CA CYS A 9 -2.66 9.90 -0.32
C CYS A 9 -3.75 9.47 -1.34
N PRO A 10 -3.88 8.20 -1.71
CA PRO A 10 -4.76 7.82 -2.81
C PRO A 10 -6.24 7.68 -2.42
N VAL A 11 -6.57 7.68 -1.13
CA VAL A 11 -7.95 7.39 -0.68
C VAL A 11 -8.54 8.56 0.10
N THR A 12 -7.93 8.91 1.24
CA THR A 12 -8.60 9.79 2.22
C THR A 12 -8.49 11.27 1.83
N SER A 13 -7.37 11.70 1.24
CA SER A 13 -7.19 13.10 0.82
C SER A 13 -7.72 13.39 -0.59
N LEU A 14 -8.23 12.37 -1.28
CA LEU A 14 -8.67 12.49 -2.66
C LEU A 14 -9.75 13.56 -2.83
N ASN A 15 -10.72 13.66 -1.90
CA ASN A 15 -11.78 14.66 -1.95
C ASN A 15 -11.22 16.09 -1.90
N VAL A 16 -10.25 16.35 -1.02
CA VAL A 16 -9.60 17.67 -0.93
C VAL A 16 -8.87 17.98 -2.23
N ILE A 17 -8.11 17.04 -2.76
CA ILE A 17 -7.35 17.18 -4.00
C ILE A 17 -8.28 17.44 -5.20
N MET A 18 -9.39 16.70 -5.31
CA MET A 18 -10.36 16.88 -6.39
C MET A 18 -11.06 18.22 -6.31
N SER A 19 -11.39 18.70 -5.10
CA SER A 19 -11.99 20.01 -4.88
C SER A 19 -11.05 21.12 -5.36
N GLU A 20 -9.76 21.03 -5.07
CA GLU A 20 -8.76 21.98 -5.52
C GLU A 20 -8.57 21.98 -7.05
N TYR A 21 -8.53 20.79 -7.68
CA TYR A 21 -8.47 20.70 -9.15
C TYR A 21 -9.76 21.23 -9.81
N ASN A 22 -10.91 21.03 -9.20
CA ASN A 22 -12.15 21.63 -9.68
C ASN A 22 -12.11 23.16 -9.58
N ALA A 23 -11.61 23.70 -8.47
CA ALA A 23 -11.46 25.14 -8.29
C ALA A 23 -10.45 25.78 -9.26
N MET A 24 -9.33 25.10 -9.54
CA MET A 24 -8.27 25.62 -10.42
C MET A 24 -8.59 25.49 -11.92
N TYR A 25 -9.16 24.36 -12.31
CA TYR A 25 -9.32 24.01 -13.74
C TYR A 25 -10.76 23.76 -14.18
N GLY A 26 -11.74 23.81 -13.26
CA GLY A 26 -13.14 23.52 -13.57
C GLY A 26 -13.43 22.06 -13.92
N TRP A 27 -12.56 21.12 -13.54
CA TRP A 27 -12.76 19.71 -13.87
C TRP A 27 -13.88 19.11 -13.02
N ASP A 28 -14.75 18.34 -13.69
CA ASP A 28 -15.87 17.69 -13.02
C ASP A 28 -15.38 16.61 -12.03
N ILE A 29 -15.78 16.74 -10.78
CA ILE A 29 -15.42 15.82 -9.68
C ILE A 29 -15.89 14.39 -10.00
N ALA A 30 -17.04 14.23 -10.68
CA ALA A 30 -17.55 12.90 -11.05
C ALA A 30 -16.60 12.21 -12.06
N VAL A 31 -16.04 12.97 -13.00
CA VAL A 31 -15.03 12.45 -13.95
C VAL A 31 -13.74 12.07 -13.21
N LEU A 32 -13.27 12.92 -12.28
CA LEU A 32 -12.07 12.64 -11.48
C LEU A 32 -12.25 11.37 -10.63
N ASN A 33 -13.41 11.18 -10.03
CA ASN A 33 -13.77 9.95 -9.31
C ASN A 33 -13.81 8.72 -10.22
N GLY A 34 -14.24 8.87 -11.47
CA GLY A 34 -14.25 7.79 -12.45
C GLY A 34 -12.85 7.20 -12.71
N PHE A 35 -11.83 8.05 -12.71
CA PHE A 35 -10.42 7.59 -12.81
C PHE A 35 -10.00 6.77 -11.59
N GLY A 36 -10.58 7.02 -10.42
CA GLY A 36 -10.37 6.21 -9.23
C GLY A 36 -10.79 4.76 -9.43
N THR A 37 -11.93 4.54 -10.06
CA THR A 37 -12.41 3.20 -10.39
C THR A 37 -11.47 2.50 -11.38
N MET A 38 -11.04 3.18 -12.44
CA MET A 38 -10.06 2.64 -13.39
C MET A 38 -8.72 2.31 -12.71
N ALA A 39 -8.22 3.20 -11.87
CA ALA A 39 -6.98 3.00 -11.13
C ALA A 39 -7.04 1.75 -10.22
N ASN A 40 -8.16 1.55 -9.53
CA ASN A 40 -8.37 0.36 -8.70
C ASN A 40 -8.41 -0.94 -9.52
N ILE A 41 -9.07 -0.94 -10.69
CA ILE A 41 -9.07 -2.11 -11.59
C ILE A 41 -7.65 -2.44 -12.04
N LEU A 42 -6.88 -1.43 -12.46
CA LEU A 42 -5.48 -1.62 -12.87
C LEU A 42 -4.60 -2.09 -11.70
N SER A 43 -4.87 -1.63 -10.48
CA SER A 43 -4.13 -2.07 -9.29
C SER A 43 -4.37 -3.56 -8.97
N ILE A 44 -5.55 -4.11 -9.28
CA ILE A 44 -5.83 -5.55 -9.14
C ILE A 44 -4.94 -6.36 -10.08
N ILE A 45 -4.79 -5.92 -11.33
CA ILE A 45 -3.90 -6.57 -12.29
C ILE A 45 -2.44 -6.48 -11.82
N ALA A 46 -2.03 -5.28 -11.39
CA ALA A 46 -0.69 -5.05 -10.84
C ALA A 46 -0.41 -5.90 -9.59
N ALA A 47 -1.42 -6.14 -8.74
CA ALA A 47 -1.29 -6.97 -7.55
C ALA A 47 -0.84 -8.40 -7.86
N ALA A 48 -1.31 -8.99 -8.96
CA ALA A 48 -0.86 -10.32 -9.39
C ALA A 48 0.65 -10.31 -9.74
N VAL A 49 1.11 -9.27 -10.43
CA VAL A 49 2.53 -9.08 -10.78
C VAL A 49 3.36 -8.85 -9.51
N PHE A 50 2.87 -8.07 -8.57
CA PHE A 50 3.53 -7.79 -7.31
C PHE A 50 3.64 -9.02 -6.41
N GLY A 51 2.61 -9.87 -6.39
CA GLY A 51 2.67 -11.16 -5.71
C GLY A 51 3.79 -12.06 -6.26
N TRP A 52 3.89 -12.15 -7.59
CA TRP A 52 4.98 -12.87 -8.24
C TRP A 52 6.35 -12.25 -7.96
N TRP A 53 6.47 -10.91 -8.02
CA TRP A 53 7.70 -10.19 -7.68
C TRP A 53 8.13 -10.43 -6.24
N CYS A 54 7.19 -10.33 -5.30
CA CYS A 54 7.43 -10.56 -3.88
C CYS A 54 7.96 -11.98 -3.62
N LYS A 55 7.38 -12.98 -4.31
CA LYS A 55 7.85 -14.37 -4.25
C LYS A 55 9.29 -14.52 -4.76
N LYS A 56 9.68 -13.81 -5.84
CA LYS A 56 10.98 -13.95 -6.49
C LYS A 56 12.09 -13.14 -5.83
N ARG A 57 11.82 -11.89 -5.43
CA ARG A 57 12.82 -10.92 -4.95
C ARG A 57 12.63 -10.49 -3.50
N GLY A 58 11.61 -11.01 -2.83
CA GLY A 58 11.26 -10.68 -1.45
C GLY A 58 10.50 -9.34 -1.29
N PRO A 59 9.85 -9.15 -0.12
CA PRO A 59 8.99 -8.00 0.14
C PRO A 59 9.74 -6.66 0.19
N LYS A 60 10.99 -6.63 0.66
CA LYS A 60 11.81 -5.41 0.72
C LYS A 60 11.94 -4.75 -0.64
N SER A 61 12.26 -5.51 -1.69
CA SER A 61 12.45 -4.97 -3.04
C SER A 61 11.16 -4.38 -3.60
N LEU A 62 10.02 -4.98 -3.30
CA LEU A 62 8.71 -4.49 -3.71
C LEU A 62 8.34 -3.20 -2.98
N ILE A 63 8.57 -3.13 -1.66
CA ILE A 63 8.33 -1.91 -0.87
C ILE A 63 9.19 -0.76 -1.39
N LEU A 64 10.48 -1.00 -1.66
CA LEU A 64 11.37 0.02 -2.21
C LEU A 64 10.89 0.54 -3.57
N ALA A 65 10.58 -0.36 -4.50
CA ALA A 65 10.05 0.01 -5.80
C ALA A 65 8.75 0.81 -5.66
N GLY A 66 7.84 0.37 -4.79
CA GLY A 66 6.60 1.06 -4.50
C GLY A 66 6.79 2.46 -3.90
N CYS A 67 7.73 2.63 -2.96
CA CYS A 67 8.05 3.94 -2.40
C CYS A 67 8.65 4.89 -3.45
N ILE A 68 9.53 4.41 -4.32
CA ILE A 68 10.10 5.22 -5.40
C ILE A 68 9.00 5.63 -6.39
N MET A 69 8.16 4.69 -6.81
CA MET A 69 7.00 5.00 -7.66
C MET A 69 6.06 6.00 -6.98
N GLY A 70 5.81 5.86 -5.69
CA GLY A 70 5.01 6.77 -4.88
C GLY A 70 5.61 8.19 -4.85
N ALA A 71 6.91 8.31 -4.63
CA ALA A 71 7.62 9.59 -4.64
C ALA A 71 7.47 10.31 -6.00
N VAL A 72 7.75 9.60 -7.09
CA VAL A 72 7.65 10.16 -8.45
C VAL A 72 6.22 10.53 -8.78
N SER A 73 5.25 9.65 -8.47
CA SER A 73 3.85 9.93 -8.75
C SER A 73 3.33 11.14 -7.98
N MET A 74 3.71 11.29 -6.71
CA MET A 74 3.33 12.44 -5.89
C MET A 74 3.90 13.74 -6.46
N PHE A 75 5.20 13.77 -6.73
CA PHE A 75 5.87 14.94 -7.27
C PHE A 75 5.23 15.40 -8.60
N MET A 76 4.92 14.46 -9.47
CA MET A 76 4.31 14.76 -10.78
C MET A 76 2.82 15.10 -10.66
N TRP A 77 2.09 14.43 -9.74
CA TRP A 77 0.66 14.67 -9.56
C TRP A 77 0.34 16.10 -9.09
N GLY A 78 1.18 16.68 -8.22
CA GLY A 78 1.05 18.09 -7.81
C GLY A 78 1.29 19.12 -8.92
N ARG A 79 1.76 18.71 -10.11
CA ARG A 79 2.13 19.59 -11.25
C ARG A 79 1.31 19.31 -12.50
N VAL A 80 0.22 18.61 -12.36
CA VAL A 80 -0.66 18.21 -13.46
C VAL A 80 -1.43 19.42 -14.00
N THR A 81 -1.47 19.57 -15.31
CA THR A 81 -2.18 20.63 -16.03
C THR A 81 -3.26 20.12 -16.98
N SER A 82 -3.35 18.78 -17.18
CA SER A 82 -4.36 18.16 -18.01
C SER A 82 -5.01 16.98 -17.31
N ILE A 83 -6.27 16.71 -17.65
CA ILE A 83 -7.05 15.63 -17.06
C ILE A 83 -6.46 14.23 -17.36
N GLY A 84 -5.80 14.08 -18.52
CA GLY A 84 -5.13 12.84 -18.89
C GLY A 84 -3.88 12.58 -18.05
N THR A 85 -3.08 13.61 -17.77
CA THR A 85 -1.90 13.50 -16.89
C THR A 85 -2.31 13.29 -15.44
N TYR A 86 -3.44 13.86 -14.99
CA TYR A 86 -4.04 13.55 -13.70
C TYR A 86 -4.36 12.06 -13.59
N ALA A 87 -5.12 11.52 -14.54
CA ALA A 87 -5.49 10.11 -14.54
C ALA A 87 -4.26 9.18 -14.51
N LEU A 88 -3.21 9.53 -15.27
CA LEU A 88 -1.96 8.76 -15.32
C LEU A 88 -1.27 8.72 -13.95
N TRP A 89 -0.97 9.89 -13.38
CA TRP A 89 -0.19 9.95 -12.14
C TRP A 89 -0.97 9.47 -10.92
N TYR A 90 -2.28 9.72 -10.89
CA TYR A 90 -3.15 9.14 -9.88
C TYR A 90 -3.17 7.60 -9.96
N THR A 91 -3.28 7.03 -11.16
CA THR A 91 -3.25 5.57 -11.35
C THR A 91 -1.92 4.98 -10.89
N ILE A 92 -0.79 5.61 -11.21
CA ILE A 92 0.54 5.17 -10.75
C ILE A 92 0.61 5.23 -9.21
N CYS A 93 0.05 6.27 -8.59
CA CYS A 93 0.00 6.40 -7.15
C CYS A 93 -0.79 5.27 -6.48
N VAL A 94 -1.96 4.91 -7.01
CA VAL A 94 -2.79 3.80 -6.51
C VAL A 94 -2.07 2.46 -6.68
N ILE A 95 -1.43 2.22 -7.81
CA ILE A 95 -0.63 1.01 -8.06
C ILE A 95 0.56 0.96 -7.09
N ALA A 96 1.27 2.06 -6.88
CA ALA A 96 2.37 2.13 -5.92
C ALA A 96 1.90 1.80 -4.50
N SER A 97 0.76 2.34 -4.08
CA SER A 97 0.14 2.06 -2.79
C SER A 97 -0.10 0.55 -2.57
N SER A 98 -0.60 -0.16 -3.57
CA SER A 98 -0.79 -1.61 -3.46
C SER A 98 0.55 -2.36 -3.32
N ALA A 99 1.63 -1.88 -3.95
CA ALA A 99 2.95 -2.49 -3.86
C ALA A 99 3.57 -2.36 -2.46
N TYR A 100 3.67 -1.14 -1.92
CA TYR A 100 4.37 -0.94 -0.65
C TYR A 100 3.48 -1.16 0.58
N CYS A 101 2.19 -0.81 0.51
CA CYS A 101 1.30 -0.86 1.65
C CYS A 101 0.59 -2.21 1.78
N GLN A 102 -0.11 -2.67 0.74
CA GLN A 102 -0.94 -3.86 0.85
C GLN A 102 -0.12 -5.14 0.73
N ILE A 103 0.56 -5.36 -0.39
CA ILE A 103 1.25 -6.63 -0.66
C ILE A 103 2.62 -6.68 0.01
N GLY A 104 3.43 -5.64 -0.15
CA GLY A 104 4.79 -5.61 0.37
C GLY A 104 4.82 -5.70 1.89
N LEU A 105 4.03 -4.86 2.56
CA LEU A 105 3.98 -4.82 4.02
C LEU A 105 3.34 -6.08 4.61
N ALA A 106 2.23 -6.56 4.04
CA ALA A 106 1.60 -7.80 4.49
C ALA A 106 2.54 -9.01 4.37
N SER A 107 3.30 -9.09 3.27
CA SER A 107 4.30 -10.15 3.08
C SER A 107 5.47 -10.01 4.05
N LEU A 108 5.90 -8.78 4.33
CA LEU A 108 6.95 -8.52 5.33
C LEU A 108 6.51 -8.98 6.72
N ILE A 109 5.30 -8.61 7.14
CA ILE A 109 4.73 -9.01 8.42
C ILE A 109 4.59 -10.54 8.51
N ALA A 110 4.16 -11.20 7.42
CA ALA A 110 4.04 -12.64 7.39
C ALA A 110 5.39 -13.36 7.52
N ASN A 111 6.49 -12.77 7.04
CA ASN A 111 7.83 -13.32 7.20
C ASN A 111 8.38 -13.12 8.63
N TRP A 112 8.16 -11.95 9.21
CA TRP A 112 8.68 -11.62 10.54
C TRP A 112 7.84 -12.19 11.69
N PHE A 113 6.52 -12.28 11.51
CA PHE A 113 5.56 -12.69 12.54
C PHE A 113 4.60 -13.77 12.02
N PRO A 114 5.11 -14.98 11.71
CA PRO A 114 4.28 -16.03 11.11
C PRO A 114 3.12 -16.48 12.01
N THR A 115 3.30 -16.53 13.35
CA THR A 115 2.24 -16.96 14.27
C THR A 115 1.37 -15.81 14.77
N ARG A 116 1.92 -14.58 14.83
CA ARG A 116 1.24 -13.39 15.37
C ARG A 116 0.86 -12.36 14.30
N LYS A 117 0.88 -12.75 13.03
CA LYS A 117 0.63 -11.85 11.89
C LYS A 117 -0.67 -11.05 12.00
N GLY A 118 -1.74 -11.64 12.52
CA GLY A 118 -3.04 -10.95 12.69
C GLY A 118 -2.97 -9.81 13.69
N SER A 119 -2.39 -10.05 14.87
CA SER A 119 -2.24 -9.02 15.92
C SER A 119 -1.31 -7.90 15.47
N VAL A 120 -0.19 -8.24 14.81
CA VAL A 120 0.77 -7.25 14.29
C VAL A 120 0.12 -6.43 13.17
N MET A 121 -0.62 -7.06 12.26
CA MET A 121 -1.34 -6.37 11.21
C MET A 121 -2.41 -5.42 11.79
N GLY A 122 -3.16 -5.86 12.81
CA GLY A 122 -4.11 -5.01 13.54
C GLY A 122 -3.45 -3.76 14.12
N PHE A 123 -2.28 -3.90 14.74
CA PHE A 123 -1.53 -2.75 15.25
C PHE A 123 -1.03 -1.82 14.13
N VAL A 124 -0.55 -2.37 13.04
CA VAL A 124 -0.06 -1.60 11.89
C VAL A 124 -1.18 -0.80 11.22
N THR A 125 -2.42 -1.32 11.18
CA THR A 125 -3.58 -0.61 10.61
C THR A 125 -4.00 0.63 11.43
N VAL A 126 -3.54 0.79 12.67
CA VAL A 126 -3.70 2.06 13.43
C VAL A 126 -3.14 3.24 12.63
N GLY A 127 -2.07 3.02 11.84
CA GLY A 127 -1.55 4.03 10.92
C GLY A 127 -2.58 4.56 9.94
N ALA A 128 -3.50 3.73 9.46
CA ALA A 128 -4.59 4.19 8.59
C ALA A 128 -5.60 5.08 9.34
N CYS A 129 -5.91 4.76 10.59
CA CYS A 129 -6.82 5.57 11.41
C CYS A 129 -6.24 6.97 11.70
N MET A 130 -4.92 7.09 11.82
CA MET A 130 -4.25 8.37 12.03
C MET A 130 -4.30 9.32 10.84
N VAL A 131 -4.64 8.83 9.65
CA VAL A 131 -4.70 9.62 8.42
C VAL A 131 -5.67 10.80 8.54
N GLY A 132 -6.89 10.56 9.01
CA GLY A 132 -7.91 11.60 9.14
C GLY A 132 -7.49 12.74 10.08
N LEU A 133 -6.71 12.42 11.13
CA LEU A 133 -6.27 13.40 12.13
C LEU A 133 -5.05 14.21 11.69
N THR A 134 -4.15 13.62 10.93
CA THR A 134 -2.82 14.22 10.68
C THR A 134 -2.58 14.50 9.21
N TYR A 135 -2.86 13.55 8.31
CA TYR A 135 -2.56 13.68 6.89
C TYR A 135 -3.40 14.79 6.24
N ILE A 136 -4.74 14.73 6.40
CA ILE A 136 -5.64 15.74 5.81
C ILE A 136 -5.30 17.12 6.33
N LYS A 137 -5.14 17.28 7.65
CA LYS A 137 -4.80 18.58 8.25
C LYS A 137 -3.47 19.11 7.75
N SER A 138 -2.44 18.27 7.63
CA SER A 138 -1.15 18.70 7.10
C SER A 138 -1.24 19.10 5.62
N GLN A 139 -2.04 18.42 4.83
CA GLN A 139 -2.24 18.74 3.43
C GLN A 139 -2.98 20.08 3.27
N THR A 140 -4.10 20.25 3.96
CA THR A 140 -4.86 21.51 3.94
C THR A 140 -3.98 22.68 4.40
N PHE A 141 -3.24 22.51 5.51
CA PHE A 141 -2.31 23.53 5.99
C PHE A 141 -1.25 23.93 4.95
N MET A 142 -0.68 22.94 4.24
CA MET A 142 0.30 23.21 3.19
C MET A 142 -0.31 23.93 1.97
N ILE A 143 -1.55 23.58 1.61
CA ILE A 143 -2.27 24.25 0.51
C ILE A 143 -2.56 25.71 0.87
N GLU A 144 -3.06 25.96 2.08
CA GLU A 144 -3.46 27.30 2.54
C GLU A 144 -2.27 28.27 2.73
N HIS A 145 -1.13 27.76 3.25
CA HIS A 145 -0.01 28.62 3.65
C HIS A 145 1.15 28.66 2.64
N PHE A 146 1.24 27.69 1.74
CA PHE A 146 2.34 27.63 0.77
C PHE A 146 1.84 27.56 -0.67
N SER A 147 1.54 26.35 -1.14
CA SER A 147 0.95 26.14 -2.46
C SER A 147 0.42 24.71 -2.60
N PHE A 148 -0.46 24.51 -3.56
CA PHE A 148 -0.97 23.20 -3.90
C PHE A 148 0.18 22.21 -4.26
N ALA A 149 1.13 22.62 -5.10
CA ALA A 149 2.27 21.79 -5.46
C ALA A 149 3.18 21.45 -4.25
N ALA A 150 3.38 22.40 -3.33
CA ALA A 150 4.21 22.18 -2.13
C ALA A 150 3.62 21.11 -1.22
N SER A 151 2.30 20.95 -1.17
CA SER A 151 1.65 19.88 -0.42
C SER A 151 2.03 18.50 -0.93
N PHE A 152 2.13 18.33 -2.24
CA PHE A 152 2.57 17.07 -2.86
C PHE A 152 4.08 16.84 -2.70
N ASP A 153 4.88 17.92 -2.78
CA ASP A 153 6.33 17.82 -2.59
C ASP A 153 6.69 17.33 -1.19
N LEU A 154 5.96 17.77 -0.16
CA LEU A 154 6.12 17.28 1.21
C LEU A 154 5.97 15.74 1.27
N TYR A 155 4.93 15.21 0.64
CA TYR A 155 4.70 13.77 0.62
C TYR A 155 5.65 13.01 -0.30
N ALA A 156 6.07 13.60 -1.41
CA ALA A 156 7.12 13.04 -2.24
C ALA A 156 8.43 12.88 -1.45
N ILE A 157 8.82 13.88 -0.67
CA ILE A 157 9.98 13.82 0.23
C ILE A 157 9.77 12.75 1.31
N ALA A 158 8.58 12.65 1.90
CA ALA A 158 8.27 11.60 2.88
C ALA A 158 8.42 10.19 2.27
N PHE A 159 8.03 9.97 1.03
CA PHE A 159 8.25 8.71 0.32
C PHE A 159 9.73 8.41 0.08
N VAL A 160 10.53 9.43 -0.27
CA VAL A 160 11.99 9.27 -0.42
C VAL A 160 12.61 8.88 0.92
N ILE A 161 12.24 9.55 2.01
CA ILE A 161 12.72 9.20 3.36
C ILE A 161 12.32 7.76 3.71
N LEU A 162 11.07 7.36 3.44
CA LEU A 162 10.62 5.98 3.66
C LEU A 162 11.40 4.98 2.81
N ALA A 163 11.71 5.29 1.56
CA ALA A 163 12.53 4.45 0.70
C ALA A 163 13.93 4.27 1.28
N VAL A 164 14.56 5.35 1.75
CA VAL A 164 15.88 5.32 2.39
C VAL A 164 15.83 4.48 3.67
N VAL A 165 14.86 4.72 4.55
CA VAL A 165 14.67 3.93 5.77
C VAL A 165 14.47 2.45 5.45
N CYS A 166 13.63 2.13 4.46
CA CYS A 166 13.43 0.74 4.03
C CYS A 166 14.70 0.12 3.44
N ALA A 167 15.50 0.88 2.69
CA ALA A 167 16.75 0.38 2.11
C ALA A 167 17.75 -0.06 3.18
N PHE A 168 17.91 0.72 4.24
CA PHE A 168 18.91 0.48 5.27
C PHE A 168 18.41 -0.36 6.43
N LEU A 169 17.20 -0.11 6.93
CA LEU A 169 16.68 -0.73 8.16
C LEU A 169 15.84 -1.98 7.92
N VAL A 170 15.09 -2.06 6.81
CA VAL A 170 14.21 -3.19 6.55
C VAL A 170 14.97 -4.35 5.92
N LYS A 171 14.75 -5.55 6.45
CA LYS A 171 15.21 -6.83 5.88
C LYS A 171 13.99 -7.67 5.52
N SER A 172 14.10 -8.44 4.44
CA SER A 172 12.99 -9.28 3.96
C SER A 172 12.63 -10.39 4.93
N ASP A 173 13.65 -10.98 5.54
CA ASP A 173 13.52 -12.13 6.44
C ASP A 173 14.33 -11.87 7.72
N PRO A 174 13.85 -12.31 8.91
CA PRO A 174 14.51 -12.07 10.19
C PRO A 174 15.91 -12.71 10.26
N GLU A 175 16.13 -13.85 9.59
CA GLU A 175 17.41 -14.56 9.57
C GLU A 175 18.55 -13.72 8.98
N GLN A 176 18.24 -12.78 8.07
CA GLN A 176 19.23 -11.87 7.47
C GLN A 176 19.87 -10.93 8.50
N CYS A 177 19.26 -10.82 9.68
CA CYS A 177 19.76 -10.00 10.79
C CYS A 177 20.17 -10.86 12.00
N GLY A 178 20.13 -12.19 11.90
CA GLY A 178 20.30 -13.08 13.04
C GLY A 178 19.15 -13.00 14.06
N ALA A 179 18.00 -12.48 13.64
CA ALA A 179 16.79 -12.44 14.45
C ALA A 179 15.94 -13.68 14.22
N TYR A 180 15.09 -14.01 15.18
CA TYR A 180 14.19 -15.15 15.10
C TYR A 180 12.77 -14.70 14.71
N PRO A 181 12.03 -15.48 13.91
CA PRO A 181 10.62 -15.24 13.67
C PRO A 181 9.84 -15.13 14.99
N ASP A 182 8.88 -14.22 15.06
CA ASP A 182 8.12 -13.90 16.29
C ASP A 182 8.98 -13.47 17.49
N ASN A 183 10.29 -13.19 17.30
CA ASN A 183 11.27 -12.93 18.35
C ASN A 183 11.39 -14.09 19.37
N ASP A 184 11.13 -15.31 18.91
CA ASP A 184 11.20 -16.51 19.78
C ASP A 184 12.64 -17.00 19.88
N ARG A 185 13.31 -16.65 20.99
CA ARG A 185 14.69 -17.03 21.28
C ARG A 185 14.85 -18.49 21.77
N THR A 186 13.75 -19.23 21.93
CA THR A 186 13.79 -20.64 22.32
C THR A 186 14.07 -21.56 21.11
N LEU A 187 13.97 -21.01 19.90
CA LEU A 187 14.29 -21.73 18.68
C LEU A 187 15.80 -21.92 18.53
N THR A 188 16.25 -23.19 18.44
CA THR A 188 17.62 -23.52 18.12
C THR A 188 17.91 -23.18 16.64
N LYS A 189 19.15 -22.80 16.29
CA LYS A 189 19.54 -22.50 14.91
C LYS A 189 19.16 -23.60 13.92
N GLU A 190 19.38 -24.86 14.28
CA GLU A 190 19.01 -26.02 13.46
C GLU A 190 17.50 -26.09 13.18
N LYS A 191 16.67 -25.76 14.19
CA LYS A 191 15.22 -25.74 14.05
C LYS A 191 14.76 -24.58 13.17
N LEU A 192 15.45 -23.44 13.25
CA LEU A 192 15.20 -22.27 12.41
C LEU A 192 15.54 -22.56 10.93
N GLU A 193 16.70 -23.17 10.66
CA GLU A 193 17.09 -23.58 9.31
C GLU A 193 16.13 -24.63 8.73
N ALA A 194 15.69 -25.58 9.56
CA ALA A 194 14.67 -26.57 9.15
C ALA A 194 13.34 -25.90 8.79
N MET A 195 12.85 -24.99 9.63
CA MET A 195 11.61 -24.24 9.36
C MET A 195 11.73 -23.37 8.10
N HIS A 196 12.87 -22.73 7.89
CA HIS A 196 13.13 -21.93 6.70
C HIS A 196 13.17 -22.81 5.44
N ALA A 197 13.89 -23.93 5.49
CA ALA A 197 13.94 -24.90 4.40
C ALA A 197 12.55 -25.47 4.07
N GLU A 198 11.74 -25.81 5.09
CA GLU A 198 10.37 -26.29 4.92
C GLU A 198 9.47 -25.19 4.33
N GLY A 199 9.58 -23.95 4.81
CA GLY A 199 8.85 -22.81 4.28
C GLY A 199 9.21 -22.51 2.82
N MET A 200 10.49 -22.60 2.45
CA MET A 200 10.96 -22.44 1.07
C MET A 200 10.47 -23.60 0.18
N LYS A 201 10.50 -24.83 0.67
CA LYS A 201 9.96 -26.00 -0.01
C LYS A 201 8.45 -25.85 -0.24
N TYR A 202 7.71 -25.39 0.77
CA TYR A 202 6.28 -25.13 0.64
C TYR A 202 5.98 -24.03 -0.38
N ARG A 203 6.76 -22.96 -0.41
CA ARG A 203 6.62 -21.87 -1.42
C ARG A 203 6.85 -22.38 -2.84
N GLN A 204 7.76 -23.34 -3.04
CA GLN A 204 8.06 -23.93 -4.36
C GLN A 204 7.05 -25.00 -4.79
N THR A 205 6.59 -25.82 -3.82
CA THR A 205 5.73 -26.97 -4.09
C THR A 205 4.27 -26.75 -3.72
N SER A 206 3.88 -25.50 -3.38
CA SER A 206 2.51 -25.20 -3.01
C SER A 206 1.52 -25.66 -4.09
N PRO A 207 0.53 -26.49 -3.75
CA PRO A 207 -0.48 -26.99 -4.69
C PRO A 207 -1.49 -25.90 -5.08
N TRP A 208 -1.39 -24.70 -4.48
CA TRP A 208 -2.28 -23.59 -4.74
C TRP A 208 -1.80 -22.77 -5.95
N THR A 209 -2.56 -22.85 -7.03
CA THR A 209 -2.42 -21.98 -8.21
C THR A 209 -3.57 -20.97 -8.23
N VAL A 210 -3.37 -19.86 -8.93
CA VAL A 210 -4.41 -18.83 -9.11
C VAL A 210 -5.72 -19.44 -9.63
N GLY A 211 -5.61 -20.35 -10.62
CA GLY A 211 -6.79 -21.04 -11.18
C GLY A 211 -7.51 -21.94 -10.16
N LYS A 212 -6.77 -22.58 -9.24
CA LYS A 212 -7.36 -23.40 -8.18
C LYS A 212 -8.04 -22.54 -7.11
N LEU A 213 -7.42 -21.41 -6.74
CA LEU A 213 -8.01 -20.42 -5.82
C LEU A 213 -9.32 -19.86 -6.38
N LEU A 214 -9.36 -19.49 -7.65
CA LEU A 214 -10.57 -18.96 -8.29
C LEU A 214 -11.69 -19.99 -8.44
N ARG A 215 -11.39 -21.30 -8.41
CA ARG A 215 -12.39 -22.38 -8.42
C ARG A 215 -12.91 -22.76 -7.03
N THR A 216 -12.28 -22.26 -5.97
CA THR A 216 -12.65 -22.58 -4.60
C THR A 216 -13.73 -21.62 -4.13
N LYS A 217 -14.90 -22.15 -3.69
CA LYS A 217 -16.06 -21.34 -3.27
C LYS A 217 -15.74 -20.41 -2.09
N GLU A 218 -14.94 -20.87 -1.15
CA GLU A 218 -14.50 -20.15 0.04
C GLU A 218 -13.77 -18.84 -0.34
N THR A 219 -12.97 -18.86 -1.41
CA THR A 219 -12.28 -17.68 -1.93
C THR A 219 -13.27 -16.58 -2.33
N TRP A 220 -14.37 -16.97 -2.99
CA TRP A 220 -15.40 -16.03 -3.40
C TRP A 220 -16.23 -15.51 -2.21
N PHE A 221 -16.57 -16.37 -1.25
CA PHE A 221 -17.28 -15.94 -0.05
C PHE A 221 -16.48 -14.93 0.77
N ILE A 222 -15.18 -15.18 0.97
CA ILE A 222 -14.28 -14.26 1.68
C ILE A 222 -14.09 -12.96 0.86
N GLY A 223 -13.87 -13.09 -0.45
CA GLY A 223 -13.66 -11.95 -1.34
C GLY A 223 -14.88 -11.03 -1.43
N ILE A 224 -16.06 -11.58 -1.64
CA ILE A 224 -17.31 -10.82 -1.73
C ILE A 224 -17.67 -10.23 -0.36
N GLY A 225 -17.60 -11.02 0.72
CA GLY A 225 -17.91 -10.56 2.07
C GLY A 225 -16.99 -9.42 2.51
N GLY A 226 -15.67 -9.57 2.30
CA GLY A 226 -14.72 -8.50 2.56
C GLY A 226 -14.93 -7.27 1.67
N GLY A 227 -15.22 -7.48 0.39
CA GLY A 227 -15.51 -6.41 -0.56
C GLY A 227 -16.74 -5.58 -0.17
N VAL A 228 -17.81 -6.24 0.24
CA VAL A 228 -19.04 -5.56 0.73
C VAL A 228 -18.75 -4.72 1.98
N LEU A 229 -18.01 -5.25 2.95
CA LEU A 229 -17.61 -4.50 4.14
C LEU A 229 -16.80 -3.25 3.80
N VAL A 230 -15.81 -3.38 2.91
CA VAL A 230 -14.99 -2.23 2.45
C VAL A 230 -15.85 -1.23 1.71
N MET A 231 -16.76 -1.66 0.84
CA MET A 231 -17.67 -0.80 0.10
C MET A 231 -18.54 0.05 1.04
N PHE A 232 -19.12 -0.56 2.08
CA PHE A 232 -19.89 0.17 3.08
C PHE A 232 -19.02 1.17 3.86
N THR A 233 -17.83 0.75 4.30
CA THR A 233 -16.93 1.61 5.07
C THR A 233 -16.49 2.83 4.25
N VAL A 234 -16.05 2.62 3.01
CA VAL A 234 -15.62 3.71 2.12
C VAL A 234 -16.81 4.59 1.73
N GLY A 235 -17.97 3.99 1.42
CA GLY A 235 -19.18 4.74 1.08
C GLY A 235 -19.68 5.64 2.22
N ILE A 236 -19.60 5.18 3.45
CA ILE A 236 -19.94 5.99 4.62
C ILE A 236 -18.90 7.11 4.78
N MET A 237 -17.60 6.78 4.76
CA MET A 237 -16.55 7.79 4.94
C MET A 237 -16.54 8.87 3.87
N SER A 238 -16.86 8.53 2.61
CA SER A 238 -16.90 9.52 1.53
C SER A 238 -18.10 10.48 1.60
N ASN A 239 -19.13 10.14 2.36
CA ASN A 239 -20.34 11.00 2.52
C ASN A 239 -20.35 11.78 3.85
N PHE A 240 -19.43 11.51 4.78
CA PHE A 240 -19.34 12.21 6.06
C PHE A 240 -18.28 13.33 6.08
N ILE A 241 -17.59 13.59 4.97
CA ILE A 241 -16.66 14.69 4.76
C ILE A 241 -17.28 15.63 3.73
#